data_ab8d626c84fce3b93a373d5306a5f304
#
_entry.id   ab8d626c84fce3b93a373d5306a5f304
#
_cell.length_a   1.000
_cell.length_b   1.000
_cell.length_c   1.000
_cell.angle_alpha   90.00
_cell.angle_beta   90.00
_cell.angle_gamma   90.00
#
_symmetry.space_group_name_H-M   'P 1'
#
loop_
_entity.id
_entity.type
_entity.pdbx_description
1 polymer ?
#
loop_
_entity_poly.entity_id
_entity_poly.type
_entity_poly.pdbx_seq_one_letter_code
_entity_poly.pdbx_strand_id
1 'polypeptide(L)'
;LKFPCFFATMEAKKVTSMAKGFKNTKQRSAIMNLLAERNTPLTAEEIGEAIAPSYPKLALSTVYRNLELFTNAGLLEKSFFQDGVTRYSLAKGHHGHYLICTGCQEKIRLEDCPLHELEHKLTDETGFTITDHDLTLYGLCPACKGKTKNGK
;
A
#
# COMPACT_ATOMS: atom_id res chain seq x y z
N LEU A 1 -9.12 -23.95 1.68
CA LEU A 1 -9.75 -23.35 2.85
C LEU A 1 -10.20 -21.93 2.47
N LYS A 2 -11.53 -21.75 2.33
CA LYS A 2 -12.17 -20.46 2.07
C LYS A 2 -12.17 -19.67 3.36
N PHE A 3 -11.48 -18.53 3.40
CA PHE A 3 -11.67 -17.54 4.47
C PHE A 3 -12.90 -16.68 4.17
N PRO A 4 -13.80 -16.47 5.13
CA PRO A 4 -15.02 -15.71 4.90
C PRO A 4 -14.71 -14.21 4.82
N CYS A 5 -15.24 -13.60 3.77
CA CYS A 5 -15.22 -12.19 3.44
C CYS A 5 -16.12 -11.40 4.41
N PHE A 6 -15.73 -11.24 5.69
CA PHE A 6 -16.56 -10.55 6.69
C PHE A 6 -15.98 -9.21 7.19
N PHE A 7 -14.83 -8.77 6.67
CA PHE A 7 -14.16 -7.54 7.14
C PHE A 7 -14.40 -6.28 6.29
N ALA A 8 -15.09 -6.41 5.15
CA ALA A 8 -15.17 -5.32 4.16
C ALA A 8 -16.12 -4.16 4.54
N THR A 9 -17.02 -4.33 5.53
CA THR A 9 -18.09 -3.34 5.80
C THR A 9 -17.79 -2.35 6.93
N MET A 10 -16.82 -2.62 7.79
CA MET A 10 -16.48 -1.70 8.90
C MET A 10 -15.41 -0.66 8.56
N GLU A 11 -14.53 -0.92 7.61
CA GLU A 11 -13.43 0.01 7.26
C GLU A 11 -13.87 1.16 6.37
N ALA A 12 -14.82 0.96 5.45
CA ALA A 12 -15.32 2.01 4.57
C ALA A 12 -15.95 3.19 5.35
N LYS A 13 -16.63 2.93 6.47
CA LYS A 13 -17.19 3.97 7.34
C LYS A 13 -16.11 4.73 8.12
N LYS A 14 -14.98 4.09 8.44
CA LYS A 14 -13.87 4.69 9.18
C LYS A 14 -13.06 5.65 8.30
N VAL A 15 -12.86 5.29 7.02
CA VAL A 15 -12.17 6.13 6.02
C VAL A 15 -12.93 7.45 5.78
N THR A 16 -14.26 7.41 5.75
CA THR A 16 -15.09 8.62 5.57
C THR A 16 -15.08 9.53 6.81
N SER A 17 -14.86 8.98 8.01
CA SER A 17 -14.81 9.74 9.27
C SER A 17 -13.45 10.42 9.51
N MET A 18 -12.36 9.90 8.95
CA MET A 18 -11.00 10.44 9.14
C MET A 18 -10.70 11.68 8.28
N ALA A 19 -11.54 12.00 7.31
CA ALA A 19 -11.42 13.17 6.45
C ALA A 19 -11.92 14.49 7.08
N LYS A 20 -11.99 14.59 8.40
CA LYS A 20 -12.32 15.83 9.09
C LYS A 20 -11.20 16.87 8.90
N GLY A 21 -11.36 17.73 7.89
CA GLY A 21 -10.41 18.81 7.57
C GLY A 21 -10.27 19.07 6.08
N PHE A 22 -10.64 18.13 5.22
CA PHE A 22 -10.57 18.30 3.78
C PHE A 22 -11.96 18.46 3.16
N LYS A 23 -12.09 19.42 2.23
CA LYS A 23 -13.30 19.51 1.40
C LYS A 23 -13.41 18.21 0.60
N ASN A 24 -14.31 17.33 1.03
CA ASN A 24 -14.49 16.04 0.38
C ASN A 24 -15.10 16.24 -1.00
N THR A 25 -14.37 15.88 -2.05
CA THR A 25 -14.86 15.89 -3.41
C THR A 25 -15.12 14.45 -3.86
N LYS A 26 -16.05 14.26 -4.82
CA LYS A 26 -16.35 12.94 -5.39
C LYS A 26 -15.08 12.22 -5.88
N GLN A 27 -14.14 12.96 -6.47
CA GLN A 27 -12.86 12.44 -6.95
C GLN A 27 -11.98 11.92 -5.80
N ARG A 28 -11.90 12.65 -4.70
CA ARG A 28 -11.15 12.24 -3.50
C ARG A 28 -11.71 10.97 -2.88
N SER A 29 -13.04 10.91 -2.77
CA SER A 29 -13.70 9.68 -2.30
C SER A 29 -13.43 8.49 -3.21
N ALA A 30 -13.42 8.69 -4.54
CA ALA A 30 -13.14 7.63 -5.49
C ALA A 30 -11.71 7.08 -5.34
N ILE A 31 -10.70 7.93 -5.18
CA ILE A 31 -9.30 7.52 -4.93
C ILE A 31 -9.21 6.69 -3.64
N MET A 32 -9.79 7.19 -2.55
CA MET A 32 -9.73 6.50 -1.25
C MET A 32 -10.46 5.15 -1.27
N ASN A 33 -11.64 5.08 -1.92
CA ASN A 33 -12.39 3.84 -2.05
C ASN A 33 -11.63 2.80 -2.89
N LEU A 34 -11.02 3.22 -4.01
CA LEU A 34 -10.21 2.35 -4.84
C LEU A 34 -9.05 1.72 -4.04
N LEU A 35 -8.32 2.53 -3.27
CA LEU A 35 -7.22 2.04 -2.44
C LEU A 35 -7.71 1.11 -1.32
N ALA A 36 -8.90 1.35 -0.77
CA ALA A 36 -9.51 0.48 0.22
C ALA A 36 -9.91 -0.89 -0.36
N GLU A 37 -10.48 -0.90 -1.57
CA GLU A 37 -10.92 -2.11 -2.25
C GLU A 37 -9.75 -2.98 -2.72
N ARG A 38 -8.71 -2.36 -3.29
CA ARG A 38 -7.56 -3.08 -3.85
C ARG A 38 -6.66 -3.69 -2.78
N ASN A 39 -6.55 -3.04 -1.63
CA ASN A 39 -5.70 -3.47 -0.50
C ASN A 39 -4.23 -3.78 -0.88
N THR A 40 -3.76 -3.24 -1.99
CA THR A 40 -2.39 -3.36 -2.52
C THR A 40 -1.87 -1.98 -2.89
N PRO A 41 -0.55 -1.73 -2.79
CA PRO A 41 0.02 -0.46 -3.23
C PRO A 41 -0.15 -0.26 -4.73
N LEU A 42 -0.65 0.91 -5.13
CA LEU A 42 -0.88 1.31 -6.51
C LEU A 42 -0.06 2.54 -6.86
N THR A 43 0.38 2.65 -8.12
CA THR A 43 0.99 3.87 -8.65
C THR A 43 -0.06 4.94 -8.90
N ALA A 44 0.36 6.19 -9.10
CA ALA A 44 -0.57 7.28 -9.43
C ALA A 44 -1.24 7.04 -10.79
N GLU A 45 -0.51 6.45 -11.75
CA GLU A 45 -1.00 6.06 -13.08
C GLU A 45 -2.08 5.00 -12.96
N GLU A 46 -1.81 3.89 -12.25
CA GLU A 46 -2.78 2.81 -12.02
C GLU A 46 -4.06 3.33 -11.35
N ILE A 47 -3.93 4.26 -10.41
CA ILE A 47 -5.07 4.93 -9.75
C ILE A 47 -5.84 5.78 -10.77
N GLY A 48 -5.12 6.58 -11.56
CA GLY A 48 -5.71 7.44 -12.59
C GLY A 48 -6.50 6.64 -13.63
N GLU A 49 -5.92 5.55 -14.14
CA GLU A 49 -6.55 4.65 -15.10
C GLU A 49 -7.80 3.96 -14.51
N ALA A 50 -7.72 3.49 -13.28
CA ALA A 50 -8.83 2.81 -12.62
C ALA A 50 -10.04 3.72 -12.40
N ILE A 51 -9.83 5.01 -12.11
CA ILE A 51 -10.93 5.97 -11.90
C ILE A 51 -11.35 6.71 -13.17
N ALA A 52 -10.58 6.62 -14.27
CA ALA A 52 -10.87 7.29 -15.54
C ALA A 52 -12.28 7.01 -16.11
N PRO A 53 -12.86 5.79 -16.02
CA PRO A 53 -14.24 5.57 -16.48
C PRO A 53 -15.27 6.45 -15.80
N SER A 54 -15.07 6.77 -14.50
CA SER A 54 -15.97 7.65 -13.75
C SER A 54 -15.60 9.13 -13.85
N TYR A 55 -14.33 9.42 -14.16
CA TYR A 55 -13.77 10.78 -14.20
C TYR A 55 -12.87 10.98 -15.43
N PRO A 56 -13.40 10.90 -16.66
CA PRO A 56 -12.58 10.90 -17.88
C PRO A 56 -11.80 12.21 -18.13
N LYS A 57 -12.16 13.29 -17.45
CA LYS A 57 -11.47 14.59 -17.54
C LYS A 57 -10.50 14.85 -16.39
N LEU A 58 -10.28 13.86 -15.51
CA LEU A 58 -9.36 14.03 -14.38
C LEU A 58 -7.92 13.92 -14.87
N ALA A 59 -7.19 15.02 -14.80
CA ALA A 59 -5.77 15.01 -15.14
C ALA A 59 -4.94 14.24 -14.11
N LEU A 60 -3.92 13.51 -14.56
CA LEU A 60 -3.01 12.74 -13.71
C LEU A 60 -2.33 13.63 -12.66
N SER A 61 -2.01 14.89 -13.00
CA SER A 61 -1.49 15.88 -12.05
C SER A 61 -2.44 16.15 -10.87
N THR A 62 -3.74 16.03 -11.10
CA THR A 62 -4.76 16.15 -10.02
C THR A 62 -4.76 14.90 -9.14
N VAL A 63 -4.52 13.71 -9.70
CA VAL A 63 -4.36 12.47 -8.95
C VAL A 63 -3.15 12.62 -8.01
N TYR A 64 -1.97 12.97 -8.53
CA TYR A 64 -0.76 13.20 -7.75
C TYR A 64 -0.98 14.19 -6.61
N ARG A 65 -1.61 15.35 -6.90
CA ARG A 65 -1.90 16.37 -5.88
C ARG A 65 -2.79 15.82 -4.75
N ASN A 66 -3.77 14.99 -5.06
CA ASN A 66 -4.62 14.38 -4.04
C ASN A 66 -3.87 13.31 -3.24
N LEU A 67 -3.03 12.50 -3.88
CA LEU A 67 -2.21 11.51 -3.20
C LEU A 67 -1.22 12.16 -2.22
N GLU A 68 -0.53 13.24 -2.63
CA GLU A 68 0.33 14.03 -1.75
C GLU A 68 -0.44 14.61 -0.56
N LEU A 69 -1.61 15.18 -0.83
CA LEU A 69 -2.47 15.75 0.22
C LEU A 69 -2.88 14.67 1.24
N PHE A 70 -3.24 13.48 0.79
CA PHE A 70 -3.62 12.38 1.68
C PHE A 70 -2.42 11.79 2.43
N THR A 71 -1.24 11.74 1.80
CA THR A 71 -0.01 11.30 2.46
C THR A 71 0.40 12.28 3.56
N ASN A 72 0.38 13.59 3.29
CA ASN A 72 0.67 14.61 4.28
C ASN A 72 -0.34 14.64 5.45
N ALA A 73 -1.55 14.18 5.19
CA ALA A 73 -2.58 13.99 6.22
C ALA A 73 -2.46 12.67 7.00
N GLY A 74 -1.48 11.82 6.68
CA GLY A 74 -1.32 10.51 7.30
C GLY A 74 -2.40 9.49 6.93
N LEU A 75 -3.16 9.73 5.85
CA LEU A 75 -4.20 8.82 5.36
C LEU A 75 -3.65 7.78 4.39
N LEU A 76 -2.56 8.12 3.70
CA LEU A 76 -1.83 7.22 2.82
C LEU A 76 -0.38 7.10 3.24
N GLU A 77 0.20 5.96 2.95
CA GLU A 77 1.64 5.69 3.03
C GLU A 77 2.22 5.54 1.63
N LYS A 78 3.49 5.94 1.46
CA LYS A 78 4.28 5.74 0.24
C LYS A 78 5.18 4.53 0.43
N SER A 79 5.28 3.71 -0.59
CA SER A 79 6.23 2.60 -0.66
C SER A 79 7.09 2.73 -1.91
N PHE A 80 8.40 2.50 -1.75
CA PHE A 80 9.37 2.52 -2.83
C PHE A 80 9.81 1.09 -3.10
N PHE A 81 9.66 0.64 -4.35
CA PHE A 81 10.10 -0.69 -4.76
C PHE A 81 11.35 -0.60 -5.64
N GLN A 82 11.98 -1.77 -5.91
CA GLN A 82 13.22 -1.83 -6.69
C GLN A 82 13.10 -1.27 -8.12
N ASP A 83 11.89 -1.15 -8.65
CA ASP A 83 11.62 -0.52 -9.94
C ASP A 83 11.72 1.02 -9.89
N GLY A 84 11.98 1.60 -8.73
CA GLY A 84 12.07 3.04 -8.51
C GLY A 84 10.74 3.78 -8.59
N VAL A 85 9.62 3.07 -8.68
CA VAL A 85 8.29 3.67 -8.80
C VAL A 85 7.61 3.80 -7.44
N THR A 86 7.15 5.00 -7.14
CA THR A 86 6.38 5.27 -5.91
C THR A 86 4.97 4.69 -6.01
N ARG A 87 4.56 3.98 -4.98
CA ARG A 87 3.21 3.44 -4.83
C ARG A 87 2.57 3.94 -3.55
N TYR A 88 1.25 3.99 -3.57
CA TYR A 88 0.43 4.51 -2.47
C TYR A 88 -0.52 3.44 -1.97
N SER A 89 -0.67 3.34 -0.67
CA SER A 89 -1.66 2.48 0.01
C SER A 89 -2.28 3.21 1.18
N LEU A 90 -3.40 2.69 1.71
CA LEU A 90 -3.99 3.25 2.92
C LEU A 90 -3.03 3.09 4.10
N ALA A 91 -2.85 4.17 4.85
CA ALA A 91 -2.14 4.12 6.13
C ALA A 91 -3.00 3.35 7.14
N LYS A 92 -2.59 2.14 7.50
CA LYS A 92 -3.31 1.26 8.44
C LYS A 92 -2.83 1.39 9.88
N GLY A 93 -2.13 2.48 10.20
CA GLY A 93 -1.57 2.70 11.54
C GLY A 93 -0.32 1.85 11.86
N HIS A 94 0.02 0.91 10.99
CA HIS A 94 1.26 0.15 10.99
C HIS A 94 1.85 0.25 9.58
N HIS A 95 3.12 0.59 9.47
CA HIS A 95 3.86 0.60 8.20
C HIS A 95 3.72 -0.74 7.49
N GLY A 96 3.52 -0.69 6.16
CA GLY A 96 3.28 -1.90 5.35
C GLY A 96 4.57 -2.54 4.89
N HIS A 97 4.78 -3.79 5.28
CA HIS A 97 5.85 -4.63 4.74
C HIS A 97 5.30 -5.51 3.63
N TYR A 98 6.12 -5.77 2.61
CA TYR A 98 5.68 -6.50 1.43
C TYR A 98 6.66 -7.63 1.07
N LEU A 99 6.08 -8.74 0.60
CA LEU A 99 6.79 -9.80 -0.09
C LEU A 99 6.37 -9.77 -1.56
N ILE A 100 7.33 -9.60 -2.47
CA ILE A 100 7.08 -9.42 -3.90
C ILE A 100 7.69 -10.58 -4.68
N CYS A 101 6.87 -11.22 -5.51
CA CYS A 101 7.34 -12.24 -6.42
C CYS A 101 8.06 -11.60 -7.61
N THR A 102 9.34 -11.92 -7.82
CA THR A 102 10.12 -11.43 -8.96
C THR A 102 9.72 -12.04 -10.29
N GLY A 103 8.96 -13.16 -10.27
CA GLY A 103 8.48 -13.84 -11.47
C GLY A 103 7.16 -13.31 -12.01
N CYS A 104 6.15 -13.13 -11.16
CA CYS A 104 4.80 -12.69 -11.57
C CYS A 104 4.38 -11.35 -10.97
N GLN A 105 5.24 -10.70 -10.19
CA GLN A 105 4.98 -9.43 -9.53
C GLN A 105 3.83 -9.45 -8.51
N GLU A 106 3.39 -10.65 -8.10
CA GLU A 106 2.41 -10.79 -7.02
C GLU A 106 2.96 -10.19 -5.73
N LYS A 107 2.14 -9.42 -5.04
CA LYS A 107 2.49 -8.70 -3.81
C LYS A 107 1.66 -9.22 -2.65
N ILE A 108 2.33 -9.65 -1.59
CA ILE A 108 1.70 -10.05 -0.34
C ILE A 108 2.10 -9.03 0.72
N ARG A 109 1.12 -8.45 1.41
CA ARG A 109 1.36 -7.62 2.58
C ARG A 109 1.60 -8.53 3.78
N LEU A 110 2.62 -8.22 4.57
CA LEU A 110 2.84 -8.84 5.88
C LEU A 110 1.93 -8.13 6.90
N GLU A 111 1.19 -8.89 7.68
CA GLU A 111 0.24 -8.33 8.66
C GLU A 111 0.94 -7.76 9.88
N ASP A 112 2.02 -8.43 10.32
CA ASP A 112 2.83 -8.03 11.45
C ASP A 112 4.21 -7.52 11.00
N CYS A 113 4.77 -6.58 11.77
CA CYS A 113 6.12 -6.10 11.55
C CYS A 113 7.15 -7.14 12.04
N PRO A 114 7.92 -7.77 11.13
CA PRO A 114 8.93 -8.76 11.53
C PRO A 114 10.19 -8.11 12.13
N LEU A 115 10.29 -6.77 12.08
CA LEU A 115 11.46 -6.03 12.57
C LEU A 115 11.30 -5.52 14.00
N HIS A 116 10.13 -5.65 14.61
CA HIS A 116 9.84 -5.10 15.94
C HIS A 116 10.83 -5.55 17.01
N GLU A 117 11.11 -6.84 17.07
CA GLU A 117 12.10 -7.37 18.04
C GLU A 117 13.53 -6.92 17.73
N LEU A 118 13.86 -6.82 16.44
CA LEU A 118 15.16 -6.35 15.98
C LEU A 118 15.37 -4.87 16.34
N GLU A 119 14.37 -4.04 16.21
CA GLU A 119 14.42 -2.62 16.58
C GLU A 119 14.70 -2.45 18.07
N HIS A 120 13.98 -3.19 18.92
CA HIS A 120 14.23 -3.18 20.37
C HIS A 120 15.66 -3.57 20.71
N LYS A 121 16.11 -4.68 20.13
CA LYS A 121 17.48 -5.15 20.35
C LYS A 121 18.53 -4.13 19.92
N LEU A 122 18.38 -3.54 18.74
CA LEU A 122 19.31 -2.53 18.24
C LEU A 122 19.28 -1.25 19.08
N THR A 123 18.11 -0.83 19.54
CA THR A 123 17.97 0.32 20.44
C THR A 123 18.73 0.06 21.76
N ASP A 124 18.57 -1.12 22.34
CA ASP A 124 19.23 -1.49 23.59
C ASP A 124 20.75 -1.62 23.43
N GLU A 125 21.21 -2.21 22.32
CA GLU A 125 22.65 -2.42 22.07
C GLU A 125 23.40 -1.14 21.67
N THR A 126 22.73 -0.22 20.95
CA THR A 126 23.40 0.93 20.34
C THR A 126 23.04 2.27 20.98
N GLY A 127 21.96 2.33 21.75
CA GLY A 127 21.40 3.58 22.28
C GLY A 127 20.73 4.49 21.24
N PHE A 128 20.57 4.04 19.98
CA PHE A 128 19.87 4.78 18.96
C PHE A 128 18.37 4.71 19.19
N THR A 129 17.66 5.82 18.93
CA THR A 129 16.20 5.81 18.82
C THR A 129 15.84 5.59 17.36
N ILE A 130 15.30 4.42 17.04
CA ILE A 130 14.83 4.10 15.68
C ILE A 130 13.50 4.84 15.46
N THR A 131 13.44 5.67 14.43
CA THR A 131 12.27 6.51 14.15
C THR A 131 11.43 5.98 13.00
N ASP A 132 12.01 5.17 12.10
CA ASP A 132 11.34 4.60 10.94
C ASP A 132 12.15 3.45 10.35
N HIS A 133 11.46 2.56 9.60
CA HIS A 133 12.09 1.49 8.82
C HIS A 133 11.24 1.14 7.58
N ASP A 134 11.88 0.63 6.54
CA ASP A 134 11.23 0.07 5.36
C ASP A 134 11.71 -1.37 5.15
N LEU A 135 10.77 -2.29 4.87
CA LEU A 135 11.08 -3.68 4.56
C LEU A 135 10.26 -4.17 3.38
N THR A 136 10.94 -4.45 2.30
CA THR A 136 10.37 -5.16 1.16
C THR A 136 11.22 -6.39 0.85
N LEU A 137 10.61 -7.56 0.87
CA LEU A 137 11.25 -8.83 0.56
C LEU A 137 10.92 -9.24 -0.88
N TYR A 138 11.93 -9.72 -1.59
CA TYR A 138 11.81 -10.20 -2.97
C TYR A 138 12.12 -11.69 -3.05
N GLY A 139 11.29 -12.44 -3.77
CA GLY A 139 11.47 -13.88 -3.92
C GLY A 139 10.59 -14.44 -5.04
N LEU A 140 10.47 -15.76 -5.11
CA LEU A 140 9.59 -16.44 -6.05
C LEU A 140 8.41 -17.05 -5.29
N CYS A 141 7.19 -16.77 -5.73
CA CYS A 141 6.00 -17.43 -5.21
C CYS A 141 6.02 -18.93 -5.56
N PRO A 142 5.23 -19.78 -4.89
CA PRO A 142 5.21 -21.22 -5.15
C PRO A 142 4.95 -21.57 -6.63
N ALA A 143 4.08 -20.82 -7.30
CA ALA A 143 3.78 -21.02 -8.71
C ALA A 143 4.96 -20.69 -9.64
N CYS A 144 5.72 -19.62 -9.33
CA CYS A 144 6.90 -19.24 -10.12
C CYS A 144 8.12 -20.11 -9.81
N LYS A 145 8.30 -20.51 -8.53
CA LYS A 145 9.37 -21.43 -8.13
C LYS A 145 9.28 -22.77 -8.84
N GLY A 146 8.06 -23.25 -9.12
CA GLY A 146 7.83 -24.49 -9.89
C GLY A 146 8.21 -24.37 -11.37
N LYS A 147 8.07 -23.18 -11.97
CA LYS A 147 8.39 -22.95 -13.39
C LYS A 147 9.90 -22.88 -13.67
N THR A 148 10.70 -22.44 -12.72
CA THR A 148 12.18 -22.36 -12.88
C THR A 148 12.88 -23.71 -12.82
N LYS A 149 12.20 -24.77 -12.36
CA LYS A 149 12.77 -26.14 -12.33
C LYS A 149 12.64 -26.89 -13.66
N ASN A 150 11.87 -26.38 -14.64
CA ASN A 150 11.60 -27.06 -15.93
C ASN A 150 12.36 -26.43 -17.12
N GLY A 151 13.37 -25.63 -16.86
CA GLY A 151 14.22 -24.98 -17.88
C GLY A 151 15.66 -25.48 -17.80
N LYS A 152 15.87 -26.76 -18.18
CA LYS A 152 17.18 -27.28 -18.55
C LYS A 152 17.03 -28.23 -19.70
#